data_e813742405f8dbe50aa21ddf55cb885a
#
_entry.id   e813742405f8dbe50aa21ddf55cb885a
#
_cell.length_a   1.000
_cell.length_b   1.000
_cell.length_c   1.000
_cell.angle_alpha   90.00
_cell.angle_beta   90.00
_cell.angle_gamma   90.00
#
_symmetry.space_group_name_H-M   'P 1'
#
loop_
_entity.id
_entity.type
_entity.pdbx_description
1 polymer ?
#
loop_
_entity_poly.entity_id
_entity_poly.type
_entity_poly.pdbx_seq_one_letter_code
_entity_poly.pdbx_strand_id
1 'polypeptide(L)'
;MGVCIFLCLIAYKGRAQTELLHELSIHSDNDAYLFINQDQYYTNGISFSYRQLVDKDFSAASAKKKIWGITIGHKLYNAYNGFSELVLMDRPFTAYLYGRASKAWLYRDESSLNLGAEVGLYGKGAFGEALQEGFHNLFGFYEISGWEYQLRDHVTLDLRAKYSRLLLRSTSGKMDLQLQSSMSLGLNQSFIGAGPVLRLGKLNALYASAYNGSRLFQKGEVVNKERYFYYRPMLFYRLYDASIQGGMLLDDKGPVTFGIKPWMLSQIVGFTYAHRHVTIDAHLQFNTKEVKSNATAHQFGSISIGYAF
;
A
#
# COMPACT_ATOMS: atom_id res chain seq x y z
N MET A 1 -12.42 -1.16 25.51
CA MET A 1 -13.44 -2.21 25.33
C MET A 1 -14.16 -2.05 23.99
N GLY A 2 -13.48 -2.09 22.86
CA GLY A 2 -14.00 -1.76 21.52
C GLY A 2 -13.46 -2.58 20.34
N VAL A 3 -12.67 -3.61 20.56
CA VAL A 3 -12.05 -4.43 19.48
C VAL A 3 -12.80 -5.76 19.22
N CYS A 4 -13.82 -6.10 19.99
CA CYS A 4 -14.47 -7.43 19.93
C CYS A 4 -15.65 -7.56 18.98
N ILE A 5 -16.05 -6.57 18.20
CA ILE A 5 -17.31 -6.62 17.43
C ILE A 5 -17.16 -7.22 16.02
N PHE A 6 -15.96 -7.48 15.51
CA PHE A 6 -15.76 -7.95 14.13
C PHE A 6 -15.58 -9.49 13.97
N LEU A 7 -15.66 -10.27 15.02
CA LEU A 7 -15.32 -11.70 14.98
C LEU A 7 -16.50 -12.68 14.98
N CYS A 8 -17.74 -12.24 14.96
CA CYS A 8 -18.92 -13.13 15.18
C CYS A 8 -19.74 -13.53 13.95
N LEU A 9 -19.24 -13.47 12.72
CA LEU A 9 -20.02 -13.83 11.53
C LEU A 9 -19.45 -14.99 10.69
N ILE A 10 -18.72 -15.94 11.26
CA ILE A 10 -18.22 -17.07 10.47
C ILE A 10 -18.53 -18.40 11.17
N ALA A 11 -19.73 -18.92 10.95
CA ALA A 11 -20.02 -20.33 11.11
C ALA A 11 -21.00 -20.78 10.03
N TYR A 12 -20.52 -20.97 8.82
CA TYR A 12 -21.28 -21.72 7.81
C TYR A 12 -20.46 -22.95 7.36
N LYS A 13 -20.86 -24.13 7.80
CA LYS A 13 -20.31 -25.40 7.35
C LYS A 13 -21.01 -25.80 6.06
N GLY A 14 -20.38 -25.65 4.92
CA GLY A 14 -20.78 -26.22 3.64
C GLY A 14 -19.56 -26.80 2.93
N ARG A 15 -19.49 -28.11 2.77
CA ARG A 15 -18.53 -28.79 1.87
C ARG A 15 -19.00 -28.64 0.42
N ALA A 16 -18.92 -27.47 -0.13
CA ALA A 16 -18.89 -27.26 -1.57
C ALA A 16 -17.59 -26.53 -1.89
N GLN A 17 -16.98 -26.86 -2.99
CA GLN A 17 -15.84 -26.12 -3.53
C GLN A 17 -16.33 -24.69 -3.79
N THR A 18 -16.16 -23.83 -2.79
CA THR A 18 -16.74 -22.48 -2.76
C THR A 18 -15.92 -21.62 -3.71
N GLU A 19 -16.57 -21.01 -4.67
CA GLU A 19 -15.96 -19.92 -5.43
C GLU A 19 -15.69 -18.75 -4.48
N LEU A 20 -14.62 -18.03 -4.73
CA LEU A 20 -14.25 -16.82 -4.00
C LEU A 20 -14.15 -15.69 -5.03
N LEU A 21 -15.23 -14.96 -5.19
CA LEU A 21 -15.37 -13.94 -6.23
C LEU A 21 -15.06 -12.53 -5.73
N HIS A 22 -15.16 -12.33 -4.43
CA HIS A 22 -15.05 -11.05 -3.77
C HIS A 22 -14.00 -11.10 -2.67
N GLU A 23 -13.36 -9.98 -2.38
CA GLU A 23 -12.48 -9.84 -1.23
C GLU A 23 -12.64 -8.46 -0.60
N LEU A 24 -12.75 -8.43 0.72
CA LEU A 24 -12.57 -7.23 1.53
C LEU A 24 -11.20 -7.31 2.20
N SER A 25 -10.48 -6.21 2.23
CA SER A 25 -9.20 -6.15 2.94
C SER A 25 -9.00 -4.82 3.66
N ILE A 26 -8.31 -4.92 4.79
CA ILE A 26 -7.78 -3.79 5.54
C ILE A 26 -6.26 -3.84 5.47
N HIS A 27 -5.66 -2.68 5.33
CA HIS A 27 -4.21 -2.50 5.36
C HIS A 27 -3.88 -1.36 6.32
N SER A 28 -2.86 -1.58 7.15
CA SER A 28 -2.36 -0.57 8.09
C SER A 28 -0.85 -0.50 8.01
N ASP A 29 -0.34 0.72 7.84
CA ASP A 29 1.07 1.08 7.96
C ASP A 29 1.25 1.88 9.24
N ASN A 30 2.32 1.59 9.99
CA ASN A 30 2.66 2.38 11.16
C ASN A 30 4.14 2.21 11.51
N ASP A 31 4.81 3.29 11.87
CA ASP A 31 6.18 3.27 12.39
C ASP A 31 6.26 2.65 13.79
N ALA A 32 5.20 2.76 14.60
CA ALA A 32 5.10 2.10 15.91
C ALA A 32 5.19 0.56 15.84
N TYR A 33 4.92 -0.07 14.70
CA TYR A 33 5.08 -1.53 14.54
C TYR A 33 6.55 -1.98 14.62
N LEU A 34 7.48 -1.05 14.58
CA LEU A 34 8.91 -1.31 14.75
C LEU A 34 9.39 -1.21 16.21
N PHE A 35 8.53 -0.77 17.13
CA PHE A 35 8.84 -0.58 18.56
C PHE A 35 10.02 0.36 18.84
N ILE A 36 10.27 1.34 17.95
CA ILE A 36 11.38 2.29 18.07
C ILE A 36 10.98 3.65 18.62
N ASN A 37 9.76 3.84 19.11
CA ASN A 37 9.26 5.06 19.76
C ASN A 37 9.63 6.36 19.00
N GLN A 38 9.59 6.34 17.69
CA GLN A 38 9.85 7.49 16.83
C GLN A 38 8.65 7.69 15.94
N ASP A 39 8.05 8.87 16.02
CA ASP A 39 6.96 9.30 15.14
C ASP A 39 7.57 10.19 14.08
N GLN A 40 7.80 9.67 12.86
CA GLN A 40 8.50 10.43 11.84
C GLN A 40 8.08 10.06 10.43
N TYR A 41 7.94 11.09 9.63
CA TYR A 41 7.76 11.17 8.21
C TYR A 41 6.45 10.54 7.72
N TYR A 42 6.41 9.28 7.37
CA TYR A 42 5.17 8.55 7.09
C TYR A 42 4.80 7.74 8.34
N THR A 43 3.98 8.33 9.20
CA THR A 43 3.72 7.79 10.54
C THR A 43 2.58 6.79 10.56
N ASN A 44 1.56 7.01 9.75
CA ASN A 44 0.39 6.16 9.72
C ASN A 44 -0.26 6.10 8.35
N GLY A 45 -0.79 4.94 8.01
CA GLY A 45 -1.65 4.73 6.86
C GLY A 45 -2.69 3.66 7.15
N ILE A 46 -3.93 3.92 6.78
CA ILE A 46 -4.99 2.92 6.81
C ILE A 46 -5.73 2.92 5.49
N SER A 47 -6.04 1.73 4.97
CA SER A 47 -6.91 1.64 3.80
C SER A 47 -7.81 0.43 3.84
N PHE A 48 -8.97 0.57 3.23
CA PHE A 48 -9.97 -0.46 3.03
C PHE A 48 -10.13 -0.69 1.54
N SER A 49 -10.09 -1.96 1.14
CA SER A 49 -10.23 -2.30 -0.28
C SER A 49 -11.29 -3.36 -0.47
N TYR A 50 -12.04 -3.21 -1.54
CA TYR A 50 -12.90 -4.23 -2.09
C TYR A 50 -12.39 -4.65 -3.45
N ARG A 51 -12.32 -5.95 -3.71
CA ARG A 51 -11.89 -6.52 -4.99
C ARG A 51 -12.90 -7.55 -5.47
N GLN A 52 -13.07 -7.64 -6.78
CA GLN A 52 -13.98 -8.59 -7.40
C GLN A 52 -13.34 -9.21 -8.64
N LEU A 53 -13.47 -10.52 -8.76
CA LEU A 53 -13.15 -11.25 -9.98
C LEU A 53 -14.16 -10.89 -11.05
N VAL A 54 -13.67 -10.33 -12.16
CA VAL A 54 -14.51 -9.98 -13.31
C VAL A 54 -14.56 -11.15 -14.27
N ASP A 55 -15.73 -11.39 -14.72
CA ASP A 55 -16.34 -12.44 -15.50
C ASP A 55 -15.54 -13.23 -16.56
N LYS A 56 -16.17 -14.11 -16.95
CA LYS A 56 -16.42 -15.48 -17.47
C LYS A 56 -16.09 -15.70 -18.94
N ASP A 57 -16.08 -14.69 -19.79
CA ASP A 57 -15.80 -14.84 -21.22
C ASP A 57 -14.34 -14.50 -21.55
N PHE A 58 -13.47 -15.41 -21.19
CA PHE A 58 -12.11 -15.40 -21.68
C PHE A 58 -12.03 -16.00 -23.08
N SER A 59 -12.79 -15.45 -23.98
CA SER A 59 -12.51 -15.59 -25.40
C SER A 59 -11.31 -14.72 -25.68
N ALA A 60 -10.17 -15.12 -25.46
CA ALA A 60 -9.01 -14.58 -26.11
C ALA A 60 -7.75 -14.82 -25.32
N ALA A 61 -6.93 -15.30 -25.91
CA ALA A 61 -5.49 -15.28 -26.09
C ALA A 61 -4.59 -14.78 -24.95
N SER A 62 -5.07 -14.12 -23.88
CA SER A 62 -4.09 -13.49 -23.03
C SER A 62 -4.30 -13.59 -21.51
N ALA A 63 -5.38 -13.09 -20.95
CA ALA A 63 -5.49 -13.01 -19.49
C ALA A 63 -6.20 -14.21 -18.87
N LYS A 64 -5.58 -14.84 -17.85
CA LYS A 64 -6.21 -15.92 -17.08
C LYS A 64 -7.25 -15.42 -16.09
N LYS A 65 -7.04 -14.22 -15.52
CA LYS A 65 -7.96 -13.56 -14.58
C LYS A 65 -7.97 -12.07 -14.81
N LYS A 66 -9.12 -11.46 -14.54
CA LYS A 66 -9.28 -10.01 -14.46
C LYS A 66 -9.92 -9.70 -13.11
N ILE A 67 -9.34 -8.76 -12.39
CA ILE A 67 -9.84 -8.34 -11.07
C ILE A 67 -9.95 -6.82 -11.10
N TRP A 68 -11.11 -6.28 -10.74
CA TRP A 68 -11.24 -4.87 -10.47
C TRP A 68 -11.27 -4.62 -8.96
N GLY A 69 -10.97 -3.43 -8.53
CA GLY A 69 -10.98 -3.08 -7.12
C GLY A 69 -11.17 -1.60 -6.88
N ILE A 70 -11.72 -1.31 -5.71
CA ILE A 70 -11.83 0.04 -5.16
C ILE A 70 -11.08 0.05 -3.83
N THR A 71 -10.35 1.12 -3.57
CA THR A 71 -9.66 1.35 -2.30
C THR A 71 -9.99 2.75 -1.82
N ILE A 72 -10.28 2.89 -0.53
CA ILE A 72 -10.34 4.17 0.17
C ILE A 72 -9.26 4.12 1.23
N GLY A 73 -8.47 5.18 1.36
CA GLY A 73 -7.38 5.18 2.32
C GLY A 73 -7.04 6.57 2.81
N HIS A 74 -6.34 6.58 3.91
CA HIS A 74 -5.86 7.76 4.60
C HIS A 74 -4.38 7.58 4.96
N LYS A 75 -3.60 8.64 4.85
CA LYS A 75 -2.17 8.67 5.19
C LYS A 75 -1.84 9.91 5.98
N LEU A 76 -0.95 9.76 6.96
CA LEU A 76 -0.41 10.85 7.77
C LEU A 76 1.08 11.02 7.55
N TYR A 77 1.50 12.28 7.48
CA TYR A 77 2.90 12.66 7.33
C TYR A 77 3.23 13.78 8.32
N ASN A 78 4.32 13.61 9.07
CA ASN A 78 4.79 14.55 10.10
C ASN A 78 6.27 14.87 9.88
N ALA A 79 6.75 15.94 10.54
CA ALA A 79 8.16 16.14 10.82
C ALA A 79 8.67 15.17 11.90
N TYR A 80 9.97 15.08 12.07
CA TYR A 80 10.60 14.23 13.08
C TYR A 80 10.08 14.54 14.49
N ASN A 81 9.59 13.52 15.20
CA ASN A 81 9.05 13.60 16.57
C ASN A 81 8.04 14.75 16.79
N GLY A 82 7.32 15.16 15.74
CA GLY A 82 6.32 16.21 15.86
C GLY A 82 6.92 17.57 16.26
N PHE A 83 8.12 17.92 15.77
CA PHE A 83 8.66 19.25 15.99
C PHE A 83 7.64 20.34 15.64
N SER A 84 7.27 21.12 16.63
CA SER A 84 6.29 22.23 16.49
C SER A 84 6.93 23.56 16.08
N GLU A 85 8.24 23.69 16.25
CA GLU A 85 8.94 24.91 15.81
C GLU A 85 9.19 24.86 14.30
N LEU A 86 8.68 25.85 13.59
CA LEU A 86 8.76 25.96 12.14
C LEU A 86 10.18 25.77 11.59
N VAL A 87 11.17 26.30 12.31
CA VAL A 87 12.60 26.26 11.90
C VAL A 87 13.20 24.85 12.02
N LEU A 88 12.61 23.98 12.84
CA LEU A 88 13.10 22.62 13.07
C LEU A 88 12.39 21.59 12.20
N MET A 89 11.30 21.98 11.54
CA MET A 89 10.54 21.07 10.68
C MET A 89 11.41 20.61 9.52
N ASP A 90 11.57 19.32 9.38
CA ASP A 90 12.37 18.66 8.33
C ASP A 90 11.49 17.97 7.26
N ARG A 91 10.17 17.90 7.49
CA ARG A 91 9.14 17.47 6.55
C ARG A 91 7.83 18.25 6.82
N PRO A 92 7.01 18.53 5.79
CA PRO A 92 5.69 19.10 6.00
C PRO A 92 4.77 18.16 6.79
N PHE A 93 3.94 18.74 7.68
CA PHE A 93 2.75 18.07 8.17
C PHE A 93 1.70 18.04 7.08
N THR A 94 1.07 16.92 6.88
CA THR A 94 -0.08 16.81 6.00
C THR A 94 -0.78 15.45 6.14
N ALA A 95 -2.06 15.43 5.80
CA ALA A 95 -2.81 14.19 5.59
C ALA A 95 -3.21 14.05 4.14
N TYR A 96 -3.42 12.82 3.73
CA TYR A 96 -3.90 12.47 2.40
C TYR A 96 -5.05 11.47 2.49
N LEU A 97 -6.26 11.92 2.14
CA LEU A 97 -7.45 11.10 2.00
C LEU A 97 -7.64 10.79 0.51
N TYR A 98 -7.79 9.52 0.14
CA TYR A 98 -7.88 9.14 -1.27
C TYR A 98 -8.88 8.02 -1.56
N GLY A 99 -9.40 8.03 -2.78
CA GLY A 99 -10.12 6.93 -3.40
C GLY A 99 -9.40 6.47 -4.66
N ARG A 100 -9.29 5.16 -4.87
CA ARG A 100 -8.64 4.55 -6.03
C ARG A 100 -9.52 3.49 -6.64
N ALA A 101 -9.70 3.54 -7.96
CA ALA A 101 -10.24 2.45 -8.75
C ALA A 101 -9.11 1.78 -9.54
N SER A 102 -9.13 0.45 -9.66
CA SER A 102 -8.09 -0.29 -10.36
C SER A 102 -8.64 -1.51 -11.09
N LYS A 103 -7.90 -1.96 -12.11
CA LYS A 103 -8.16 -3.20 -12.83
C LYS A 103 -6.86 -3.94 -13.07
N ALA A 104 -6.83 -5.21 -12.69
CA ALA A 104 -5.69 -6.10 -12.86
C ALA A 104 -6.00 -7.18 -13.90
N TRP A 105 -5.04 -7.42 -14.77
CA TRP A 105 -4.99 -8.55 -15.72
C TRP A 105 -3.86 -9.47 -15.29
N LEU A 106 -4.19 -10.74 -15.12
CA LEU A 106 -3.26 -11.79 -14.67
C LEU A 106 -3.15 -12.82 -15.77
N TYR A 107 -1.96 -13.03 -16.27
CA TYR A 107 -1.71 -13.83 -17.48
C TYR A 107 -1.22 -15.25 -17.14
N ARG A 108 -1.33 -16.17 -18.11
CA ARG A 108 -0.89 -17.57 -17.95
C ARG A 108 0.62 -17.73 -17.88
N ASP A 109 1.38 -16.80 -18.48
CA ASP A 109 2.84 -16.71 -18.42
C ASP A 109 3.35 -16.13 -17.08
N GLU A 110 2.44 -16.00 -16.11
CA GLU A 110 2.72 -15.44 -14.79
C GLU A 110 3.20 -13.98 -14.83
N SER A 111 2.83 -13.25 -15.86
CA SER A 111 2.89 -11.79 -15.84
C SER A 111 1.57 -11.19 -15.34
N SER A 112 1.60 -9.95 -14.89
CA SER A 112 0.40 -9.20 -14.51
C SER A 112 0.56 -7.72 -14.82
N LEU A 113 -0.54 -7.08 -15.18
CA LEU A 113 -0.67 -5.64 -15.35
C LEU A 113 -1.82 -5.14 -14.47
N ASN A 114 -1.55 -4.15 -13.63
CA ASN A 114 -2.58 -3.45 -12.86
C ASN A 114 -2.55 -1.97 -13.25
N LEU A 115 -3.69 -1.46 -13.70
CA LEU A 115 -3.89 -0.04 -13.99
C LEU A 115 -4.90 0.53 -13.01
N GLY A 116 -4.70 1.78 -12.60
CA GLY A 116 -5.59 2.45 -11.66
C GLY A 116 -5.63 3.96 -11.88
N ALA A 117 -6.72 4.56 -11.42
CA ALA A 117 -6.86 6.00 -11.24
C ALA A 117 -7.13 6.29 -9.76
N GLU A 118 -6.53 7.33 -9.25
CA GLU A 118 -6.61 7.74 -7.86
C GLU A 118 -6.99 9.22 -7.81
N VAL A 119 -7.97 9.57 -7.00
CA VAL A 119 -8.30 10.93 -6.64
C VAL A 119 -8.11 11.10 -5.14
N GLY A 120 -7.58 12.23 -4.71
CA GLY A 120 -7.36 12.48 -3.29
C GLY A 120 -7.34 13.94 -2.91
N LEU A 121 -7.34 14.16 -1.62
CA LEU A 121 -7.35 15.46 -0.98
C LEU A 121 -6.22 15.51 0.04
N TYR A 122 -5.43 16.58 -0.01
CA TYR A 122 -4.41 16.94 0.98
C TYR A 122 -4.89 18.08 1.86
N GLY A 123 -4.22 18.25 3.01
CA GLY A 123 -4.39 19.38 3.93
C GLY A 123 -5.46 19.16 4.98
N LYS A 124 -6.05 20.25 5.49
CA LYS A 124 -7.04 20.22 6.58
C LYS A 124 -8.28 19.41 6.23
N GLY A 125 -8.72 19.50 4.98
CA GLY A 125 -9.87 18.74 4.48
C GLY A 125 -9.66 17.21 4.47
N ALA A 126 -8.43 16.74 4.65
CA ALA A 126 -8.13 15.32 4.83
C ALA A 126 -8.22 14.84 6.29
N PHE A 127 -8.56 15.70 7.25
CA PHE A 127 -8.84 15.40 8.67
C PHE A 127 -7.67 14.78 9.44
N GLY A 128 -6.41 15.05 9.04
CA GLY A 128 -5.23 14.42 9.64
C GLY A 128 -5.06 14.71 11.12
N GLU A 129 -5.16 15.98 11.50
CA GLU A 129 -5.08 16.47 12.88
C GLU A 129 -6.09 15.76 13.78
N ALA A 130 -7.37 15.80 13.43
CA ALA A 130 -8.43 15.20 14.23
C ALA A 130 -8.29 13.67 14.38
N LEU A 131 -7.80 12.98 13.33
CA LEU A 131 -7.56 11.53 13.38
C LEU A 131 -6.36 11.19 14.24
N GLN A 132 -5.27 11.96 14.16
CA GLN A 132 -4.07 11.72 14.96
C GLN A 132 -4.30 12.04 16.43
N GLU A 133 -4.93 13.17 16.75
CA GLU A 133 -5.33 13.53 18.11
C GLU A 133 -6.28 12.48 18.72
N GLY A 134 -7.30 12.08 17.95
CA GLY A 134 -8.24 11.04 18.40
C GLY A 134 -7.55 9.73 18.72
N PHE A 135 -6.56 9.33 17.94
CA PHE A 135 -5.77 8.12 18.17
C PHE A 135 -4.86 8.28 19.40
N HIS A 136 -4.15 9.40 19.51
CA HIS A 136 -3.26 9.67 20.64
C HIS A 136 -4.03 9.74 21.96
N ASN A 137 -5.20 10.38 21.99
CA ASN A 137 -6.07 10.45 23.16
C ASN A 137 -6.58 9.06 23.58
N LEU A 138 -6.93 8.21 22.59
CA LEU A 138 -7.42 6.85 22.86
C LEU A 138 -6.36 5.96 23.52
N PHE A 139 -5.09 6.11 23.13
CA PHE A 139 -3.99 5.28 23.61
C PHE A 139 -3.11 5.96 24.67
N GLY A 140 -3.40 7.21 25.02
CA GLY A 140 -2.63 7.97 26.05
C GLY A 140 -1.23 8.37 25.57
N PHE A 141 -1.06 8.64 24.26
CA PHE A 141 0.18 9.17 23.72
C PHE A 141 0.30 10.67 23.95
N TYR A 142 1.46 11.24 23.66
CA TYR A 142 1.73 12.67 23.79
C TYR A 142 0.91 13.53 22.81
N GLU A 143 0.70 14.79 23.15
CA GLU A 143 0.08 15.78 22.26
C GLU A 143 1.02 16.07 21.06
N ILE A 144 0.45 16.10 19.87
CA ILE A 144 1.16 16.47 18.65
C ILE A 144 0.84 17.92 18.31
N SER A 145 1.89 18.70 18.12
CA SER A 145 1.82 20.08 17.63
C SER A 145 2.49 20.17 16.27
N GLY A 146 2.13 21.16 15.45
CA GLY A 146 2.69 21.38 14.12
C GLY A 146 1.66 21.29 13.00
N TRP A 147 0.45 20.84 13.30
CA TRP A 147 -0.64 20.80 12.32
C TRP A 147 -1.06 22.19 11.83
N GLU A 148 -0.84 23.24 12.59
CA GLU A 148 -1.04 24.63 12.18
C GLU A 148 -0.20 25.03 10.97
N TYR A 149 0.93 24.34 10.74
CA TYR A 149 1.86 24.54 9.62
C TYR A 149 1.67 23.53 8.48
N GLN A 150 0.56 22.79 8.47
CA GLN A 150 0.34 21.78 7.44
C GLN A 150 0.21 22.39 6.04
N LEU A 151 0.41 21.53 5.03
CA LEU A 151 0.20 21.91 3.64
C LEU A 151 -1.21 22.41 3.38
N ARG A 152 -1.36 23.32 2.40
CA ARG A 152 -2.66 23.84 1.96
C ARG A 152 -3.51 22.75 1.32
N ASP A 153 -4.83 22.91 1.43
CA ASP A 153 -5.80 22.01 0.83
C ASP A 153 -5.66 22.00 -0.69
N HIS A 154 -5.56 20.82 -1.26
CA HIS A 154 -5.55 20.64 -2.71
C HIS A 154 -6.00 19.25 -3.11
N VAL A 155 -6.66 19.18 -4.27
CA VAL A 155 -7.11 17.92 -4.86
C VAL A 155 -6.04 17.37 -5.79
N THR A 156 -5.92 16.06 -5.84
CA THR A 156 -4.99 15.35 -6.71
C THR A 156 -5.72 14.36 -7.61
N LEU A 157 -5.16 14.12 -8.78
CA LEU A 157 -5.57 13.06 -9.70
C LEU A 157 -4.32 12.38 -10.24
N ASP A 158 -4.27 11.05 -10.16
CA ASP A 158 -3.13 10.24 -10.60
C ASP A 158 -3.56 9.03 -11.41
N LEU A 159 -2.79 8.72 -12.43
CA LEU A 159 -2.82 7.44 -13.12
C LEU A 159 -1.69 6.56 -12.62
N ARG A 160 -2.00 5.32 -12.33
CA ARG A 160 -1.05 4.35 -11.76
C ARG A 160 -0.97 3.10 -12.60
N ALA A 161 0.25 2.57 -12.76
CA ALA A 161 0.47 1.28 -13.39
C ALA A 161 1.46 0.46 -12.56
N LYS A 162 1.18 -0.83 -12.44
CA LYS A 162 2.09 -1.82 -11.88
C LYS A 162 2.15 -3.01 -12.81
N TYR A 163 3.35 -3.41 -13.18
CA TYR A 163 3.62 -4.61 -13.96
C TYR A 163 4.50 -5.55 -13.17
N SER A 164 4.23 -6.85 -13.24
CA SER A 164 5.14 -7.87 -12.72
C SER A 164 5.20 -9.07 -13.65
N ARG A 165 6.34 -9.75 -13.65
CA ARG A 165 6.58 -10.95 -14.47
C ARG A 165 7.49 -11.92 -13.74
N LEU A 166 7.14 -13.19 -13.77
CA LEU A 166 8.01 -14.27 -13.33
C LEU A 166 9.24 -14.32 -14.24
N LEU A 167 10.44 -14.32 -13.64
CA LEU A 167 11.70 -14.51 -14.35
C LEU A 167 12.18 -15.96 -14.21
N LEU A 168 12.18 -16.45 -12.98
CA LEU A 168 12.71 -17.79 -12.67
C LEU A 168 11.86 -18.42 -11.55
N ARG A 169 11.70 -19.74 -11.62
CA ARG A 169 11.18 -20.55 -10.51
C ARG A 169 12.04 -21.80 -10.36
N SER A 170 12.40 -22.12 -9.12
CA SER A 170 13.13 -23.34 -8.82
C SER A 170 12.31 -24.59 -9.18
N THR A 171 12.99 -25.69 -9.52
CA THR A 171 12.34 -26.97 -9.83
C THR A 171 11.51 -27.52 -8.66
N SER A 172 11.91 -27.22 -7.43
CA SER A 172 11.12 -27.55 -6.23
C SER A 172 9.87 -26.70 -6.03
N GLY A 173 9.70 -25.61 -6.80
CA GLY A 173 8.58 -24.66 -6.65
C GLY A 173 8.60 -23.84 -5.36
N LYS A 174 9.69 -23.91 -4.56
CA LYS A 174 9.80 -23.23 -3.26
C LYS A 174 10.46 -21.87 -3.31
N MET A 175 11.03 -21.49 -4.45
CA MET A 175 11.68 -20.20 -4.66
C MET A 175 11.29 -19.67 -6.03
N ASP A 176 10.99 -18.39 -6.13
CA ASP A 176 10.90 -17.70 -7.41
C ASP A 176 11.44 -16.26 -7.34
N LEU A 177 11.82 -15.80 -8.52
CA LEU A 177 12.30 -14.45 -8.78
C LEU A 177 11.39 -13.79 -9.80
N GLN A 178 10.92 -12.58 -9.53
CA GLN A 178 10.08 -11.78 -10.39
C GLN A 178 10.77 -10.45 -10.68
N LEU A 179 10.45 -9.83 -11.79
CA LEU A 179 10.65 -8.40 -12.00
C LEU A 179 9.33 -7.69 -11.69
N GLN A 180 9.39 -6.62 -10.92
CA GLN A 180 8.27 -5.71 -10.71
C GLN A 180 8.67 -4.31 -11.14
N SER A 181 7.75 -3.62 -11.83
CA SER A 181 7.84 -2.19 -12.10
C SER A 181 6.55 -1.50 -11.70
N SER A 182 6.64 -0.23 -11.35
CA SER A 182 5.51 0.62 -11.00
C SER A 182 5.75 2.04 -11.44
N MET A 183 4.67 2.72 -11.80
CA MET A 183 4.69 4.13 -12.13
C MET A 183 3.44 4.82 -11.60
N SER A 184 3.59 6.09 -11.32
CA SER A 184 2.49 7.03 -11.08
C SER A 184 2.76 8.28 -11.90
N LEU A 185 1.71 8.85 -12.44
CA LEU A 185 1.73 10.13 -13.13
C LEU A 185 0.53 10.95 -12.71
N GLY A 186 0.78 12.08 -12.08
CA GLY A 186 -0.31 12.94 -11.61
C GLY A 186 0.12 13.99 -10.60
N LEU A 187 -0.87 14.54 -9.92
CA LEU A 187 -0.74 15.66 -8.99
C LEU A 187 -0.45 15.23 -7.54
N ASN A 188 -0.56 13.93 -7.21
CA ASN A 188 -0.12 13.39 -5.93
C ASN A 188 1.36 13.01 -6.01
N GLN A 189 1.69 12.05 -6.91
CA GLN A 189 3.06 11.57 -7.08
C GLN A 189 3.35 11.28 -8.56
N SER A 190 4.51 11.72 -9.03
CA SER A 190 5.02 11.33 -10.35
C SER A 190 6.34 10.61 -10.19
N PHE A 191 6.37 9.32 -10.53
CA PHE A 191 7.56 8.47 -10.42
C PHE A 191 7.50 7.27 -11.36
N ILE A 192 8.68 6.68 -11.59
CA ILE A 192 8.85 5.34 -12.16
C ILE A 192 9.81 4.56 -11.25
N GLY A 193 9.55 3.27 -11.07
CA GLY A 193 10.41 2.41 -10.27
C GLY A 193 10.39 0.97 -10.74
N ALA A 194 11.48 0.26 -10.51
CA ALA A 194 11.60 -1.17 -10.82
C ALA A 194 12.52 -1.87 -9.83
N GLY A 195 12.35 -3.18 -9.70
CA GLY A 195 13.21 -4.01 -8.89
C GLY A 195 12.80 -5.49 -8.91
N PRO A 196 13.70 -6.37 -8.46
CA PRO A 196 13.39 -7.78 -8.31
C PRO A 196 12.49 -8.04 -7.10
N VAL A 197 11.80 -9.17 -7.13
CA VAL A 197 11.08 -9.74 -5.99
C VAL A 197 11.48 -11.18 -5.85
N LEU A 198 12.10 -11.52 -4.75
CA LEU A 198 12.43 -12.91 -4.37
C LEU A 198 11.35 -13.40 -3.40
N ARG A 199 10.76 -14.58 -3.68
CA ARG A 199 9.85 -15.27 -2.75
C ARG A 199 10.39 -16.64 -2.39
N LEU A 200 10.28 -17.01 -1.11
CA LEU A 200 10.79 -18.27 -0.55
C LEU A 200 9.73 -18.92 0.32
N GLY A 201 9.28 -20.11 -0.02
CA GLY A 201 8.32 -20.87 0.78
C GLY A 201 7.38 -21.76 -0.04
N LYS A 202 6.14 -21.91 0.41
CA LYS A 202 5.09 -22.60 -0.34
C LYS A 202 4.38 -21.59 -1.22
N LEU A 203 4.64 -21.64 -2.51
CA LEU A 203 4.21 -20.66 -3.50
C LEU A 203 3.08 -21.21 -4.37
N ASN A 204 2.18 -20.32 -4.80
CA ASN A 204 1.30 -20.56 -5.93
C ASN A 204 1.82 -19.81 -7.18
N ALA A 205 1.31 -20.19 -8.35
CA ALA A 205 1.53 -19.42 -9.57
C ALA A 205 1.02 -17.98 -9.39
N LEU A 206 1.68 -16.98 -10.00
CA LEU A 206 1.41 -15.57 -9.75
C LEU A 206 -0.03 -15.14 -10.05
N TYR A 207 -0.70 -15.79 -10.98
CA TYR A 207 -2.12 -15.56 -11.26
C TYR A 207 -3.07 -16.17 -10.20
N ALA A 208 -2.55 -16.89 -9.20
CA ALA A 208 -3.28 -17.48 -8.09
C ALA A 208 -2.64 -17.15 -6.72
N SER A 209 -1.68 -16.25 -6.68
CA SER A 209 -0.90 -15.88 -5.50
C SER A 209 -1.47 -14.67 -4.77
N ALA A 210 -1.40 -14.70 -3.46
CA ALA A 210 -1.68 -13.55 -2.60
C ALA A 210 -0.82 -12.33 -2.96
N TYR A 211 0.43 -12.55 -3.42
CA TYR A 211 1.36 -11.47 -3.77
C TYR A 211 0.79 -10.48 -4.80
N ASN A 212 0.09 -11.00 -5.83
CA ASN A 212 -0.58 -10.16 -6.83
C ASN A 212 -2.04 -9.87 -6.51
N GLY A 213 -2.51 -10.21 -5.30
CA GLY A 213 -3.91 -10.08 -4.93
C GLY A 213 -4.84 -10.97 -5.75
N SER A 214 -4.37 -12.13 -6.20
CA SER A 214 -5.05 -12.97 -7.19
C SER A 214 -5.68 -14.24 -6.62
N ARG A 215 -5.96 -14.24 -5.32
CA ARG A 215 -6.63 -15.37 -4.64
C ARG A 215 -8.14 -15.40 -4.80
N LEU A 216 -8.68 -14.68 -5.75
CA LEU A 216 -10.05 -14.80 -6.20
C LEU A 216 -10.13 -15.88 -7.27
N PHE A 217 -11.12 -16.81 -7.19
CA PHE A 217 -11.25 -17.93 -8.11
C PHE A 217 -12.68 -18.41 -8.25
N GLN A 218 -12.97 -19.01 -9.40
CA GLN A 218 -14.26 -19.58 -9.73
C GLN A 218 -14.38 -21.01 -9.19
N LYS A 219 -15.62 -21.52 -9.20
CA LYS A 219 -15.92 -22.91 -8.87
C LYS A 219 -15.09 -23.87 -9.73
N GLY A 220 -14.42 -24.82 -9.09
CA GLY A 220 -13.55 -25.80 -9.78
C GLY A 220 -12.08 -25.42 -9.85
N GLU A 221 -11.70 -24.18 -9.56
CA GLU A 221 -10.29 -23.80 -9.41
C GLU A 221 -9.77 -24.19 -8.02
N VAL A 222 -8.63 -24.88 -7.96
CA VAL A 222 -7.97 -25.24 -6.71
C VAL A 222 -6.83 -24.27 -6.46
N VAL A 223 -6.91 -23.51 -5.37
CA VAL A 223 -5.82 -22.65 -4.91
C VAL A 223 -5.28 -23.18 -3.59
N ASN A 224 -4.03 -23.61 -3.63
CA ASN A 224 -3.36 -24.19 -2.47
C ASN A 224 -3.09 -23.15 -1.39
N LYS A 225 -2.96 -23.65 -0.14
CA LYS A 225 -2.38 -22.85 0.94
C LYS A 225 -1.02 -22.31 0.53
N GLU A 226 -0.81 -21.03 0.78
CA GLU A 226 0.40 -20.31 0.45
C GLU A 226 1.01 -19.74 1.74
N ARG A 227 2.34 -19.84 1.86
CA ARG A 227 3.11 -19.20 2.94
C ARG A 227 4.53 -19.01 2.47
N TYR A 228 5.00 -17.78 2.50
CA TYR A 228 6.34 -17.44 2.01
C TYR A 228 6.86 -16.16 2.64
N PHE A 229 8.18 -16.09 2.72
CA PHE A 229 8.91 -14.85 2.91
C PHE A 229 9.19 -14.22 1.55
N TYR A 230 9.28 -12.90 1.52
CA TYR A 230 9.69 -12.19 0.33
C TYR A 230 10.62 -11.02 0.64
N TYR A 231 11.49 -10.73 -0.32
CA TYR A 231 12.34 -9.55 -0.33
C TYR A 231 12.13 -8.80 -1.64
N ARG A 232 11.86 -7.49 -1.53
CA ARG A 232 11.53 -6.63 -2.67
C ARG A 232 12.29 -5.31 -2.57
N PRO A 233 13.52 -5.21 -3.08
CA PRO A 233 14.19 -3.94 -3.31
C PRO A 233 13.64 -3.29 -4.58
N MET A 234 13.29 -2.01 -4.51
CA MET A 234 12.78 -1.22 -5.62
C MET A 234 13.55 0.08 -5.70
N LEU A 235 14.12 0.39 -6.85
CA LEU A 235 14.71 1.68 -7.12
C LEU A 235 13.70 2.57 -7.85
N PHE A 236 13.42 3.74 -7.29
CA PHE A 236 12.51 4.73 -7.84
C PHE A 236 13.25 5.96 -8.33
N TYR A 237 12.83 6.48 -9.47
CA TYR A 237 13.11 7.83 -9.92
C TYR A 237 11.84 8.66 -9.78
N ARG A 238 11.90 9.67 -8.91
CA ARG A 238 10.77 10.50 -8.50
C ARG A 238 10.91 11.88 -9.12
N LEU A 239 9.84 12.35 -9.74
CA LEU A 239 9.75 13.67 -10.37
C LEU A 239 9.00 14.65 -9.46
N TYR A 240 8.01 14.16 -8.71
CA TYR A 240 7.15 14.97 -7.87
C TYR A 240 6.53 14.17 -6.73
N ASP A 241 6.32 14.84 -5.59
CA ASP A 241 5.59 14.31 -4.43
C ASP A 241 4.90 15.45 -3.68
N ALA A 242 3.55 15.47 -3.75
CA ALA A 242 2.73 16.51 -3.13
C ALA A 242 2.87 16.55 -1.61
N SER A 243 3.13 15.41 -0.95
CA SER A 243 3.29 15.34 0.51
C SER A 243 4.55 16.07 1.00
N ILE A 244 5.47 16.43 0.09
CA ILE A 244 6.73 17.13 0.40
C ILE A 244 6.75 18.53 -0.22
N GLN A 245 6.26 18.65 -1.47
CA GLN A 245 6.39 19.85 -2.28
C GLN A 245 5.11 20.72 -2.25
N GLY A 246 4.02 20.23 -1.63
CA GLY A 246 2.72 20.87 -1.67
C GLY A 246 2.03 20.75 -3.03
N GLY A 247 0.85 21.31 -3.20
CA GLY A 247 0.07 21.22 -4.43
C GLY A 247 0.78 21.84 -5.63
N MET A 248 0.91 21.09 -6.74
CA MET A 248 1.62 21.52 -7.94
C MET A 248 1.01 22.78 -8.56
N LEU A 249 -0.31 22.93 -8.47
CA LEU A 249 -1.08 24.02 -9.08
C LEU A 249 -1.37 25.17 -8.13
N LEU A 250 -0.81 25.16 -6.91
CA LEU A 250 -1.00 26.21 -5.92
C LEU A 250 0.18 27.19 -5.90
N ASP A 251 -0.11 28.47 -5.81
CA ASP A 251 0.87 29.52 -5.51
C ASP A 251 1.31 29.47 -4.05
N ASP A 252 0.34 29.46 -3.10
CA ASP A 252 0.60 29.22 -1.67
C ASP A 252 0.43 27.71 -1.37
N LYS A 253 1.54 27.04 -1.10
CA LYS A 253 1.60 25.59 -0.82
C LYS A 253 1.58 25.27 0.66
N GLY A 254 1.63 26.27 1.51
CA GLY A 254 1.81 26.17 2.95
C GLY A 254 3.19 26.65 3.42
N PRO A 255 3.36 26.84 4.74
CA PRO A 255 4.57 27.46 5.30
C PRO A 255 5.82 26.57 5.22
N VAL A 256 5.64 25.24 5.12
CA VAL A 256 6.74 24.28 5.07
C VAL A 256 6.61 23.43 3.82
N THR A 257 7.59 23.55 2.93
CA THR A 257 7.76 22.68 1.75
C THR A 257 9.23 22.45 1.47
N PHE A 258 9.56 21.33 0.84
CA PHE A 258 10.92 20.96 0.50
C PHE A 258 11.01 20.39 -0.91
N GLY A 259 12.22 20.36 -1.46
CA GLY A 259 12.50 19.57 -2.66
C GLY A 259 12.58 18.08 -2.32
N ILE A 260 12.36 17.23 -3.32
CA ILE A 260 12.52 15.78 -3.20
C ILE A 260 13.93 15.32 -3.58
N LYS A 261 14.39 14.21 -3.01
CA LYS A 261 15.48 13.41 -3.55
C LYS A 261 14.93 12.60 -4.74
N PRO A 262 15.47 12.76 -5.95
CA PRO A 262 14.90 12.10 -7.12
C PRO A 262 15.09 10.58 -7.08
N TRP A 263 16.18 10.08 -6.55
CA TRP A 263 16.44 8.65 -6.39
C TRP A 263 16.07 8.17 -4.99
N MET A 264 15.26 7.12 -4.92
CA MET A 264 14.85 6.48 -3.67
C MET A 264 14.97 4.97 -3.83
N LEU A 265 15.70 4.32 -2.93
CA LEU A 265 15.69 2.87 -2.77
C LEU A 265 14.70 2.53 -1.65
N SER A 266 13.70 1.72 -1.98
CA SER A 266 12.77 1.14 -1.02
C SER A 266 13.03 -0.35 -0.92
N GLN A 267 13.22 -0.87 0.28
CA GLN A 267 13.46 -2.29 0.54
C GLN A 267 12.36 -2.83 1.43
N ILE A 268 11.72 -3.90 1.00
CA ILE A 268 10.65 -4.55 1.76
C ILE A 268 11.05 -5.99 2.05
N VAL A 269 10.95 -6.36 3.32
CA VAL A 269 11.05 -7.74 3.79
C VAL A 269 9.73 -8.11 4.42
N GLY A 270 9.09 -9.18 3.95
CA GLY A 270 7.77 -9.53 4.44
C GLY A 270 7.50 -11.02 4.46
N PHE A 271 6.37 -11.33 5.08
CA PHE A 271 5.82 -12.67 5.17
C PHE A 271 4.34 -12.65 4.80
N THR A 272 3.93 -13.58 3.94
CA THR A 272 2.53 -13.76 3.54
C THR A 272 2.07 -15.16 3.91
N TYR A 273 0.88 -15.22 4.49
CA TYR A 273 0.13 -16.44 4.73
C TYR A 273 -1.24 -16.32 4.08
N ALA A 274 -1.63 -17.32 3.30
CA ALA A 274 -2.95 -17.35 2.69
C ALA A 274 -3.53 -18.77 2.67
N HIS A 275 -4.72 -18.92 3.23
CA HIS A 275 -5.44 -20.19 3.29
C HIS A 275 -6.94 -19.97 3.24
N ARG A 276 -7.63 -20.72 2.38
CA ARG A 276 -9.09 -20.60 2.17
C ARG A 276 -9.46 -19.12 1.91
N HIS A 277 -10.30 -18.56 2.77
CA HIS A 277 -10.83 -17.20 2.70
C HIS A 277 -9.85 -16.12 3.16
N VAL A 278 -8.84 -16.46 3.96
CA VAL A 278 -8.01 -15.49 4.67
C VAL A 278 -6.65 -15.34 3.99
N THR A 279 -6.24 -14.09 3.81
CA THR A 279 -4.88 -13.67 3.46
C THR A 279 -4.36 -12.73 4.52
N ILE A 280 -3.16 -12.98 5.03
CA ILE A 280 -2.45 -12.11 5.96
C ILE A 280 -1.09 -11.82 5.35
N ASP A 281 -0.70 -10.56 5.30
CA ASP A 281 0.63 -10.09 4.93
C ASP A 281 1.15 -9.18 6.03
N ALA A 282 2.41 -9.37 6.41
CA ALA A 282 3.11 -8.47 7.32
C ALA A 282 4.51 -8.19 6.75
N HIS A 283 4.90 -6.92 6.74
CA HIS A 283 6.21 -6.56 6.22
C HIS A 283 6.81 -5.33 6.90
N LEU A 284 8.12 -5.22 6.76
CA LEU A 284 8.91 -4.05 7.12
C LEU A 284 9.38 -3.36 5.85
N GLN A 285 9.25 -2.05 5.80
CA GLN A 285 9.71 -1.22 4.70
C GLN A 285 10.77 -0.23 5.16
N PHE A 286 11.85 -0.15 4.40
CA PHE A 286 12.99 0.75 4.61
C PHE A 286 13.16 1.62 3.38
N ASN A 287 13.05 2.93 3.54
CA ASN A 287 13.22 3.91 2.49
C ASN A 287 14.48 4.74 2.74
N THR A 288 15.26 4.97 1.71
CA THR A 288 16.32 5.98 1.77
C THR A 288 15.71 7.37 1.88
N LYS A 289 16.53 8.35 2.25
CA LYS A 289 16.11 9.74 2.39
C LYS A 289 15.34 10.25 1.18
N GLU A 290 14.16 10.81 1.44
CA GLU A 290 13.20 11.26 0.42
C GLU A 290 13.19 12.77 0.21
N VAL A 291 13.54 13.54 1.24
CA VAL A 291 13.38 14.99 1.31
C VAL A 291 14.74 15.68 1.23
N LYS A 292 14.82 16.82 0.57
CA LYS A 292 15.99 17.72 0.58
C LYS A 292 15.93 18.66 1.79
N SER A 293 16.04 18.10 2.98
CA SER A 293 16.03 18.79 4.27
C SER A 293 17.01 18.10 5.22
N ASN A 294 16.88 18.26 6.51
CA ASN A 294 17.59 17.48 7.53
C ASN A 294 16.95 16.10 7.79
N ALA A 295 15.77 15.81 7.22
CA ALA A 295 15.13 14.52 7.33
C ALA A 295 16.09 13.37 6.97
N THR A 296 15.96 12.24 7.64
CA THR A 296 16.79 11.05 7.44
C THR A 296 16.05 10.00 6.58
N ALA A 297 16.67 8.85 6.39
CA ALA A 297 15.98 7.64 5.95
C ALA A 297 14.94 7.21 7.00
N HIS A 298 13.84 6.59 6.57
CA HIS A 298 12.83 6.13 7.51
C HIS A 298 12.32 4.74 7.19
N GLN A 299 11.65 4.17 8.17
CA GLN A 299 11.16 2.80 8.13
C GLN A 299 9.81 2.70 8.84
N PHE A 300 9.01 1.77 8.40
CA PHE A 300 7.73 1.46 9.03
C PHE A 300 7.35 0.00 8.83
N GLY A 301 6.44 -0.49 9.66
CA GLY A 301 5.83 -1.80 9.51
C GLY A 301 4.46 -1.72 8.85
N SER A 302 4.04 -2.81 8.21
CA SER A 302 2.74 -2.91 7.55
C SER A 302 2.09 -4.24 7.87
N ILE A 303 0.78 -4.21 8.05
CA ILE A 303 -0.05 -5.40 8.22
C ILE A 303 -1.27 -5.29 7.29
N SER A 304 -1.55 -6.34 6.54
CA SER A 304 -2.76 -6.46 5.72
C SER A 304 -3.52 -7.72 6.07
N ILE A 305 -4.82 -7.62 6.14
CA ILE A 305 -5.73 -8.77 6.31
C ILE A 305 -6.80 -8.69 5.24
N GLY A 306 -6.93 -9.77 4.46
CA GLY A 306 -7.96 -9.92 3.44
C GLY A 306 -8.87 -11.11 3.74
N TYR A 307 -10.15 -10.95 3.44
CA TYR A 307 -11.16 -12.00 3.51
C TYR A 307 -11.89 -12.13 2.19
N ALA A 308 -11.75 -13.29 1.54
CA ALA A 308 -12.37 -13.59 0.26
C ALA A 308 -13.66 -14.44 0.47
N PHE A 309 -14.72 -14.16 -0.33
CA PHE A 309 -16.04 -14.81 -0.23
C PHE A 309 -16.74 -14.88 -1.58
#